data_43ebada14a26af1702d505b692236f92
#
_entry.id   43ebada14a26af1702d505b692236f92
#
_cell.length_a   1.000
_cell.length_b   1.000
_cell.length_c   1.000
_cell.angle_alpha   90.00
_cell.angle_beta   90.00
_cell.angle_gamma   90.00
#
_symmetry.space_group_name_H-M   'P 1'
#
loop_
_entity.id
_entity.type
_entity.pdbx_description
1 polymer ?
#
loop_
_entity_poly.entity_id
_entity_poly.type
_entity_poly.pdbx_seq_one_letter_code
_entity_poly.pdbx_strand_id
1 'polypeptide(L)'
;MLKSIQTDTIILMYEIKSTEAFSKWLSKLKDMKGRIAVARRIERMQYGNFGDVKSVGTSISELRITTGPGYRIYFTQKEDKIIILLIGGDKSTQSKDIEKAKQLLKEYNNE
;
A
#
# COMPACT_ATOMS: atom_id res chain seq x y z
N MET A 1 -39.17 6.54 -2.88
CA MET A 1 -38.68 6.65 -1.54
C MET A 1 -37.19 6.85 -1.48
N LEU A 2 -36.76 7.34 -0.39
CA LEU A 2 -35.37 7.73 -0.22
C LEU A 2 -34.43 6.57 -0.07
N LYS A 3 -34.94 5.38 0.11
CA LYS A 3 -34.09 4.20 0.30
C LYS A 3 -33.14 3.94 -0.85
N SER A 4 -33.58 4.22 -2.06
CA SER A 4 -32.76 3.96 -3.22
C SER A 4 -31.51 4.81 -3.24
N ILE A 5 -31.53 5.95 -2.57
CA ILE A 5 -30.38 6.84 -2.54
C ILE A 5 -29.24 6.21 -1.75
N GLN A 6 -29.57 5.46 -0.71
CA GLN A 6 -28.56 4.90 0.17
C GLN A 6 -27.72 3.82 -0.51
N THR A 7 -28.29 3.15 -1.49
CA THR A 7 -27.56 2.07 -2.15
C THR A 7 -26.42 2.58 -3.01
N ASP A 8 -26.43 3.87 -3.32
CA ASP A 8 -25.39 4.46 -4.14
C ASP A 8 -24.26 5.07 -3.31
N THR A 9 -24.34 4.97 -1.99
CA THR A 9 -23.33 5.53 -1.12
C THR A 9 -22.09 4.66 -1.14
N ILE A 10 -20.96 5.28 -1.45
CA ILE A 10 -19.66 4.59 -1.42
C ILE A 10 -18.99 4.92 -0.10
N ILE A 11 -18.62 3.87 0.64
CA ILE A 11 -18.00 4.03 1.93
C ILE A 11 -16.54 3.57 1.85
N LEU A 12 -15.62 4.50 2.13
CA LEU A 12 -14.21 4.16 2.24
C LEU A 12 -13.97 3.54 3.60
N MET A 13 -13.31 2.38 3.62
CA MET A 13 -13.01 1.67 4.87
C MET A 13 -11.69 2.10 5.48
N TYR A 14 -10.76 2.58 4.65
CA TYR A 14 -9.42 2.93 5.11
C TYR A 14 -8.97 4.27 4.57
N GLU A 15 -8.24 5.00 5.41
CA GLU A 15 -7.51 6.18 4.98
C GLU A 15 -6.11 5.72 4.61
N ILE A 16 -5.62 6.12 3.43
CA ILE A 16 -4.30 5.73 2.97
C ILE A 16 -3.36 6.93 3.10
N LYS A 17 -2.29 6.72 3.83
CA LYS A 17 -1.19 7.69 3.94
C LYS A 17 0.06 7.06 3.36
N SER A 18 1.02 7.87 2.97
CA SER A 18 2.28 7.36 2.46
C SER A 18 3.44 8.14 3.02
N THR A 19 4.57 7.45 3.19
CA THR A 19 5.81 8.12 3.55
C THR A 19 6.35 8.87 2.34
N GLU A 20 7.26 9.79 2.61
CA GLU A 20 7.96 10.48 1.52
C GLU A 20 8.75 9.48 0.68
N ALA A 21 9.34 8.46 1.32
CA ALA A 21 10.09 7.43 0.60
C ALA A 21 9.21 6.68 -0.39
N PHE A 22 7.99 6.31 0.02
CA PHE A 22 7.06 5.64 -0.89
C PHE A 22 6.69 6.55 -2.05
N SER A 23 6.35 7.79 -1.77
CA SER A 23 5.96 8.75 -2.80
C SER A 23 7.07 8.98 -3.81
N LYS A 24 8.32 9.06 -3.34
CA LYS A 24 9.47 9.18 -4.24
C LYS A 24 9.66 7.94 -5.10
N TRP A 25 9.53 6.77 -4.50
CA TRP A 25 9.65 5.53 -5.26
C TRP A 25 8.63 5.50 -6.38
N LEU A 26 7.38 5.79 -6.07
CA LEU A 26 6.32 5.72 -7.07
C LEU A 26 6.53 6.75 -8.18
N SER A 27 6.94 7.97 -7.81
CA SER A 27 7.13 9.03 -8.80
C SER A 27 8.29 8.74 -9.75
N LYS A 28 9.27 7.95 -9.31
CA LYS A 28 10.43 7.59 -10.14
C LYS A 28 10.23 6.33 -10.94
N LEU A 29 9.15 5.62 -10.70
CA LEU A 29 8.87 4.37 -11.40
C LEU A 29 8.51 4.69 -12.85
N LYS A 30 9.38 4.26 -13.78
CA LYS A 30 9.22 4.61 -15.19
C LYS A 30 8.25 3.70 -15.92
N ASP A 31 8.00 2.52 -15.39
CA ASP A 31 7.08 1.55 -15.99
C ASP A 31 5.64 2.03 -15.80
N MET A 32 5.06 2.55 -16.86
CA MET A 32 3.71 3.11 -16.82
C MET A 32 2.67 2.06 -16.42
N LYS A 33 2.78 0.85 -16.95
CA LYS A 33 1.85 -0.22 -16.59
C LYS A 33 1.96 -0.57 -15.12
N GLY A 34 3.19 -0.57 -14.60
CA GLY A 34 3.44 -0.80 -13.20
C GLY A 34 2.82 0.28 -12.31
N ARG A 35 2.99 1.53 -12.71
CA ARG A 35 2.42 2.65 -11.93
C ARG A 35 0.90 2.55 -11.87
N ILE A 36 0.28 2.23 -12.98
CA ILE A 36 -1.17 2.08 -13.03
C ILE A 36 -1.62 0.91 -12.16
N ALA A 37 -0.90 -0.22 -12.23
CA ALA A 37 -1.24 -1.38 -11.41
C ALA A 37 -1.11 -1.07 -9.92
N VAL A 38 -0.05 -0.36 -9.53
CA VAL A 38 0.14 0.07 -8.14
C VAL A 38 -1.01 0.95 -7.70
N ALA A 39 -1.34 1.96 -8.51
CA ALA A 39 -2.40 2.91 -8.17
C ALA A 39 -3.75 2.20 -7.98
N ARG A 40 -4.06 1.24 -8.85
CA ARG A 40 -5.31 0.49 -8.75
C ARG A 40 -5.36 -0.35 -7.49
N ARG A 41 -4.25 -0.96 -7.11
CA ARG A 41 -4.25 -1.77 -5.90
C ARG A 41 -4.41 -0.90 -4.67
N ILE A 42 -3.80 0.27 -4.65
CA ILE A 42 -3.98 1.23 -3.55
C ILE A 42 -5.44 1.67 -3.46
N GLU A 43 -6.04 1.96 -4.60
CA GLU A 43 -7.45 2.34 -4.64
C GLU A 43 -8.34 1.26 -4.02
N ARG A 44 -8.08 0.00 -4.36
CA ARG A 44 -8.85 -1.12 -3.80
C ARG A 44 -8.66 -1.26 -2.30
N MET A 45 -7.48 -0.93 -1.80
CA MET A 45 -7.24 -0.98 -0.36
C MET A 45 -8.16 -0.05 0.40
N GLN A 46 -8.51 1.09 -0.19
CA GLN A 46 -9.42 2.04 0.45
C GLN A 46 -10.78 1.43 0.75
N TYR A 47 -11.18 0.44 -0.04
CA TYR A 47 -12.46 -0.25 0.12
C TYR A 47 -12.32 -1.56 0.87
N GLY A 48 -11.14 -1.84 1.42
CA GLY A 48 -10.90 -3.07 2.17
C GLY A 48 -10.54 -4.27 1.33
N ASN A 49 -10.30 -4.08 0.04
CA ASN A 49 -9.94 -5.17 -0.85
C ASN A 49 -8.43 -5.18 -1.05
N PHE A 50 -7.71 -5.96 -0.24
CA PHE A 50 -6.26 -5.97 -0.29
C PHE A 50 -5.68 -6.91 -1.35
N GLY A 51 -6.40 -7.96 -1.73
CA GLY A 51 -5.89 -8.91 -2.70
C GLY A 51 -4.74 -9.75 -2.13
N ASP A 52 -3.67 -9.92 -2.91
CA ASP A 52 -2.55 -10.78 -2.55
C ASP A 52 -1.62 -10.09 -1.56
N VAL A 53 -1.80 -10.40 -0.28
CA VAL A 53 -1.07 -9.79 0.83
C VAL A 53 -0.58 -10.87 1.78
N LYS A 54 0.64 -10.69 2.31
CA LYS A 54 1.10 -11.55 3.38
C LYS A 54 1.89 -10.73 4.41
N SER A 55 1.92 -11.24 5.64
CA SER A 55 2.73 -10.62 6.69
C SER A 55 4.20 -10.92 6.44
N VAL A 56 5.05 -9.91 6.64
CA VAL A 56 6.50 -10.10 6.60
C VAL A 56 7.12 -9.82 7.96
N GLY A 57 6.30 -9.83 9.00
CA GLY A 57 6.74 -9.68 10.40
C GLY A 57 6.62 -8.25 10.88
N THR A 58 6.64 -8.08 12.19
CA THR A 58 6.74 -6.76 12.85
C THR A 58 5.69 -5.76 12.38
N SER A 59 4.44 -6.19 12.25
CA SER A 59 3.33 -5.31 11.86
C SER A 59 3.44 -4.76 10.43
N ILE A 60 4.25 -5.40 9.59
CA ILE A 60 4.39 -5.00 8.20
C ILE A 60 3.82 -6.08 7.31
N SER A 61 3.06 -5.66 6.31
CA SER A 61 2.50 -6.55 5.29
C SER A 61 3.06 -6.19 3.93
N GLU A 62 3.12 -7.21 3.07
CA GLU A 62 3.60 -7.08 1.71
C GLU A 62 2.44 -7.30 0.76
N LEU A 63 2.14 -6.30 -0.05
CA LEU A 63 1.15 -6.37 -1.10
C LEU A 63 1.88 -6.72 -2.39
N ARG A 64 1.49 -7.82 -3.04
CA ARG A 64 2.18 -8.29 -4.24
C ARG A 64 1.38 -8.00 -5.49
N ILE A 65 2.07 -7.49 -6.50
CA ILE A 65 1.49 -7.11 -7.78
C ILE A 65 2.28 -7.83 -8.86
N THR A 66 1.62 -8.68 -9.64
CA THR A 66 2.30 -9.55 -10.60
C THR A 66 2.67 -8.86 -11.91
N THR A 67 2.25 -7.63 -12.12
CA THR A 67 2.53 -6.88 -13.35
C THR A 67 4.03 -6.64 -13.50
N GLY A 68 4.54 -6.85 -14.72
CA GLY A 68 5.95 -6.58 -15.03
C GLY A 68 6.90 -7.40 -14.16
N PRO A 69 7.90 -6.76 -13.54
CA PRO A 69 8.91 -7.48 -12.74
C PRO A 69 8.37 -7.94 -11.38
N GLY A 70 7.09 -7.74 -11.12
CA GLY A 70 6.51 -8.14 -9.84
C GLY A 70 6.75 -7.09 -8.77
N TYR A 71 5.89 -6.09 -8.71
CA TYR A 71 6.03 -5.01 -7.73
C TYR A 71 5.53 -5.43 -6.37
N ARG A 72 6.08 -4.80 -5.35
CA ARG A 72 5.69 -5.06 -3.96
C ARG A 72 5.58 -3.75 -3.23
N ILE A 73 4.53 -3.65 -2.40
CA ILE A 73 4.31 -2.48 -1.57
C ILE A 73 4.28 -2.95 -0.12
N TYR A 74 5.10 -2.33 0.72
CA TYR A 74 5.16 -2.66 2.13
C TYR A 74 4.40 -1.61 2.91
N PHE A 75 3.48 -2.07 3.75
CA PHE A 75 2.61 -1.16 4.47
C PHE A 75 2.35 -1.67 5.89
N THR A 76 1.88 -0.77 6.73
CA THR A 76 1.41 -1.11 8.07
C THR A 76 0.03 -0.54 8.26
N GLN A 77 -0.72 -1.11 9.19
CA GLN A 77 -2.03 -0.60 9.56
C GLN A 77 -1.93 -0.01 10.95
N LYS A 78 -2.38 1.24 11.07
CA LYS A 78 -2.45 1.95 12.36
C LYS A 78 -3.91 2.10 12.74
N GLU A 79 -4.19 1.84 14.01
CA GLU A 79 -5.56 1.85 14.49
C GLU A 79 -6.39 0.95 13.59
N ASP A 80 -7.67 1.17 13.44
CA ASP A 80 -8.47 0.24 12.66
C ASP A 80 -8.62 0.66 11.21
N LYS A 81 -8.30 1.90 10.88
CA LYS A 81 -8.70 2.45 9.58
C LYS A 81 -7.61 3.19 8.82
N ILE A 82 -6.39 3.17 9.31
CA ILE A 82 -5.30 3.91 8.65
C ILE A 82 -4.25 2.94 8.12
N ILE A 83 -3.98 3.05 6.83
CA ILE A 83 -2.93 2.29 6.16
C ILE A 83 -1.80 3.25 5.85
N ILE A 84 -0.57 2.87 6.18
CA ILE A 84 0.60 3.68 5.86
C ILE A 84 1.47 2.91 4.89
N LEU A 85 1.60 3.43 3.68
CA LEU A 85 2.46 2.86 2.65
C LEU A 85 3.89 3.28 2.96
N LEU A 86 4.75 2.31 3.28
CA LEU A 86 6.10 2.59 3.77
C LEU A 86 7.12 2.71 2.64
N ILE A 87 7.19 1.72 1.78
CA ILE A 87 8.12 1.71 0.65
C ILE A 87 7.62 0.74 -0.40
N GLY A 88 8.04 0.93 -1.63
CA GLY A 88 7.76 0.01 -2.72
C GLY A 88 9.05 -0.46 -3.35
N GLY A 89 8.96 -1.55 -4.09
CA GLY A 89 10.07 -2.11 -4.81
C GLY A 89 9.58 -3.20 -5.74
N ASP A 90 10.51 -4.02 -6.22
CA ASP A 90 10.14 -5.15 -7.04
C ASP A 90 10.69 -6.43 -6.41
N LYS A 91 10.47 -7.54 -7.11
CA LYS A 91 10.88 -8.84 -6.60
C LYS A 91 12.39 -8.91 -6.34
N SER A 92 13.20 -8.22 -7.13
CA SER A 92 14.66 -8.32 -7.02
C SER A 92 15.22 -7.59 -5.80
N THR A 93 14.46 -6.66 -5.21
CA THR A 93 14.93 -5.86 -4.09
C THR A 93 14.21 -6.18 -2.78
N GLN A 94 13.50 -7.32 -2.74
CA GLN A 94 12.60 -7.65 -1.65
C GLN A 94 13.23 -7.57 -0.25
N SER A 95 14.35 -8.24 -0.04
CA SER A 95 14.98 -8.27 1.29
C SER A 95 15.38 -6.89 1.76
N LYS A 96 15.96 -6.12 0.88
CA LYS A 96 16.40 -4.77 1.15
C LYS A 96 15.22 -3.86 1.47
N ASP A 97 14.14 -4.02 0.73
CA ASP A 97 12.96 -3.20 0.92
C ASP A 97 12.24 -3.52 2.23
N ILE A 98 12.23 -4.79 2.64
CA ILE A 98 11.66 -5.17 3.92
C ILE A 98 12.43 -4.51 5.06
N GLU A 99 13.76 -4.51 4.99
CA GLU A 99 14.56 -3.84 6.02
C GLU A 99 14.30 -2.34 6.03
N LYS A 100 14.18 -1.74 4.86
CA LYS A 100 13.86 -0.32 4.76
C LYS A 100 12.48 -0.03 5.35
N ALA A 101 11.51 -0.90 5.09
CA ALA A 101 10.17 -0.74 5.64
C ALA A 101 10.19 -0.76 7.16
N LYS A 102 10.97 -1.65 7.75
CA LYS A 102 11.11 -1.72 9.21
C LYS A 102 11.67 -0.43 9.78
N GLN A 103 12.69 0.09 9.12
CA GLN A 103 13.30 1.35 9.54
C GLN A 103 12.30 2.51 9.45
N LEU A 104 11.58 2.59 8.35
CA LEU A 104 10.60 3.65 8.14
C LEU A 104 9.47 3.58 9.16
N LEU A 105 9.03 2.36 9.49
CA LEU A 105 7.99 2.19 10.50
C LEU A 105 8.48 2.68 11.85
N LYS A 106 9.72 2.37 12.20
CA LYS A 106 10.31 2.80 13.45
C LYS A 106 10.37 4.32 13.52
N GLU A 107 10.80 4.95 12.44
CA GLU A 107 10.85 6.42 12.37
C GLU A 107 9.46 7.03 12.50
N TYR A 108 8.49 6.44 11.79
CA TYR A 108 7.12 6.93 11.84
C TYR A 108 6.56 6.87 13.26
N ASN A 109 6.83 5.79 13.97
CA ASN A 109 6.31 5.61 15.32
C ASN A 109 6.94 6.56 16.34
N ASN A 110 8.08 7.15 16.00
CA ASN A 110 8.81 8.05 16.91
C ASN A 110 8.48 9.52 16.67
N GLU A 111 7.57 9.81 15.74
CA GLU A 111 7.19 11.19 15.46
C GLU A 111 6.18 11.76 16.44
#